data_699eb9680f82a4c4de3cf78dbe74c71e
#
_entry.id   699eb9680f82a4c4de3cf78dbe74c71e
#
_cell.length_a   1.000
_cell.length_b   1.000
_cell.length_c   1.000
_cell.angle_alpha   90.00
_cell.angle_beta   90.00
_cell.angle_gamma   90.00
#
_symmetry.space_group_name_H-M   'P 1'
#
loop_
_entity.id
_entity.type
_entity.pdbx_description
1 polymer ?
#
loop_
_entity_poly.entity_id
_entity_poly.type
_entity_poly.pdbx_seq_one_letter_code
_entity_poly.pdbx_strand_id
1 'polypeptide(L)'
;MSTSSLQDLFPPDVASLFAGVVSDPSRVTDREIDRAAHAADASHFLLMPRAVVTADNAAEVRAIMTEASRAHIPVTFRSGGTSLSGQSSSDSILVDTRRHFRHIEVLDDGRRVRVEPGATVRQVNM
;
A
#
# COMPACT_ATOMS: atom_id res chain seq x y z
N MET A 1 -9.79 -0.96 -34.65
CA MET A 1 -8.68 -0.66 -33.72
C MET A 1 -9.07 -1.22 -32.36
N SER A 2 -8.42 -2.29 -31.93
CA SER A 2 -8.62 -2.85 -30.59
C SER A 2 -8.01 -1.86 -29.59
N THR A 3 -8.83 -1.26 -28.72
CA THR A 3 -8.35 -0.61 -27.52
C THR A 3 -7.88 -1.71 -26.57
N SER A 4 -6.59 -2.08 -26.66
CA SER A 4 -5.99 -2.87 -25.61
C SER A 4 -6.06 -2.02 -24.34
N SER A 5 -6.87 -2.43 -23.37
CA SER A 5 -7.02 -1.71 -22.13
C SER A 5 -5.69 -1.81 -21.39
N LEU A 6 -5.34 -0.80 -20.59
CA LEU A 6 -4.15 -0.84 -19.72
C LEU A 6 -4.11 -2.13 -18.86
N GLN A 7 -5.26 -2.78 -18.67
CA GLN A 7 -5.39 -4.05 -17.96
C GLN A 7 -4.69 -5.21 -18.66
N ASP A 8 -4.52 -5.16 -20.00
CA ASP A 8 -3.84 -6.21 -20.77
C ASP A 8 -2.31 -6.16 -20.67
N LEU A 9 -1.77 -5.07 -20.10
CA LEU A 9 -0.33 -4.87 -19.91
C LEU A 9 0.22 -5.55 -18.64
N PHE A 10 -0.66 -6.05 -17.76
CA PHE A 10 -0.25 -6.65 -16.51
C PHE A 10 -0.56 -8.15 -16.48
N PRO A 11 0.26 -8.96 -15.75
CA PRO A 11 -0.02 -10.38 -15.58
C PRO A 11 -1.44 -10.59 -15.01
N PRO A 12 -2.16 -11.62 -15.46
CA PRO A 12 -3.54 -11.86 -15.02
C PRO A 12 -3.67 -12.17 -13.51
N ASP A 13 -2.59 -12.62 -12.88
CA ASP A 13 -2.56 -12.97 -11.46
C ASP A 13 -1.50 -12.15 -10.70
N VAL A 14 -1.77 -10.86 -10.55
CA VAL A 14 -0.90 -9.93 -9.83
C VAL A 14 -0.85 -10.22 -8.34
N ALA A 15 -1.95 -10.70 -7.75
CA ALA A 15 -2.01 -11.03 -6.32
C ALA A 15 -1.05 -12.17 -5.98
N SER A 16 -1.02 -13.25 -6.77
CA SER A 16 -0.10 -14.38 -6.56
C SER A 16 1.36 -13.94 -6.65
N LEU A 17 1.68 -13.02 -7.55
CA LEU A 17 3.04 -12.50 -7.69
C LEU A 17 3.52 -11.87 -6.38
N PHE A 18 2.71 -11.04 -5.75
CA PHE A 18 3.05 -10.38 -4.49
C PHE A 18 2.91 -11.29 -3.26
N ALA A 19 2.02 -12.27 -3.31
CA ALA A 19 1.92 -13.30 -2.26
C ALA A 19 3.23 -14.10 -2.09
N GLY A 20 4.01 -14.23 -3.16
CA GLY A 20 5.30 -14.92 -3.14
C GLY A 20 6.43 -14.13 -2.47
N VAL A 21 6.27 -12.82 -2.20
CA VAL A 21 7.33 -11.96 -1.65
C VAL A 21 7.05 -11.46 -0.23
N VAL A 22 5.88 -11.74 0.31
CA VAL A 22 5.54 -11.48 1.71
C VAL A 22 5.61 -12.76 2.54
N SER A 23 5.88 -12.65 3.83
CA SER A 23 6.02 -13.81 4.71
C SER A 23 4.69 -14.52 4.99
N ASP A 24 3.58 -13.80 4.89
CA ASP A 24 2.23 -14.33 5.06
C ASP A 24 1.38 -13.98 3.82
N PRO A 25 1.15 -14.95 2.92
CA PRO A 25 0.36 -14.74 1.71
C PRO A 25 -1.08 -14.24 1.95
N SER A 26 -1.64 -14.49 3.12
CA SER A 26 -2.99 -14.01 3.48
C SER A 26 -3.10 -12.49 3.59
N ARG A 27 -1.94 -11.79 3.64
CA ARG A 27 -1.85 -10.33 3.65
C ARG A 27 -1.86 -9.71 2.24
N VAL A 28 -2.00 -10.54 1.22
CA VAL A 28 -2.24 -10.11 -0.16
C VAL A 28 -3.65 -10.51 -0.56
N THR A 29 -4.45 -9.57 -1.01
CA THR A 29 -5.84 -9.83 -1.37
C THR A 29 -6.23 -9.13 -2.67
N ASP A 30 -6.95 -9.84 -3.52
CA ASP A 30 -7.63 -9.33 -4.72
C ASP A 30 -9.15 -9.43 -4.61
N ARG A 31 -9.65 -9.79 -3.42
CA ARG A 31 -11.09 -9.87 -3.16
C ARG A 31 -11.73 -8.51 -3.42
N GLU A 32 -12.85 -8.51 -4.12
CA GLU A 32 -13.54 -7.29 -4.53
C GLU A 32 -13.88 -6.37 -3.33
N ILE A 33 -14.33 -6.95 -2.23
CA ILE A 33 -14.67 -6.19 -1.02
C ILE A 33 -13.47 -5.48 -0.41
N ASP A 34 -12.31 -6.10 -0.40
CA ASP A 34 -11.08 -5.52 0.14
C ASP A 34 -10.54 -4.42 -0.78
N ARG A 35 -10.61 -4.64 -2.09
CA ARG A 35 -10.25 -3.67 -3.11
C ARG A 35 -11.17 -2.45 -3.06
N ALA A 36 -12.49 -2.68 -2.93
CA ALA A 36 -13.49 -1.61 -2.81
C ALA A 36 -13.28 -0.77 -1.55
N ALA A 37 -12.94 -1.41 -0.42
CA ALA A 37 -12.62 -0.70 0.83
C ALA A 37 -11.41 0.23 0.72
N HIS A 38 -10.54 0.01 -0.27
CA HIS A 38 -9.34 0.82 -0.52
C HIS A 38 -9.44 1.69 -1.79
N ALA A 39 -10.60 1.72 -2.45
CA ALA A 39 -10.78 2.45 -3.71
C ALA A 39 -10.86 3.97 -3.54
N ALA A 40 -11.28 4.44 -2.36
CA ALA A 40 -11.40 5.87 -2.06
C ALA A 40 -10.43 6.30 -0.96
N ASP A 41 -9.95 7.52 -1.05
CA ASP A 41 -9.30 8.27 0.04
C ASP A 41 -10.13 9.52 0.37
N ALA A 42 -9.56 10.55 0.95
CA ALA A 42 -10.27 11.81 1.22
C ALA A 42 -10.32 12.76 0.00
N SER A 43 -9.86 12.33 -1.16
CA SER A 43 -9.91 13.09 -2.41
C SER A 43 -11.19 12.83 -3.20
N HIS A 44 -11.27 13.41 -4.39
CA HIS A 44 -12.35 13.17 -5.36
C HIS A 44 -12.13 11.92 -6.24
N PHE A 45 -10.98 11.26 -6.12
CA PHE A 45 -10.64 10.12 -6.95
C PHE A 45 -11.24 8.84 -6.39
N LEU A 46 -11.67 7.97 -7.29
CA LEU A 46 -12.12 6.62 -6.99
C LEU A 46 -11.39 5.67 -7.94
N LEU A 47 -10.37 5.00 -7.43
CA LEU A 47 -9.54 4.08 -8.20
C LEU A 47 -9.53 2.72 -7.52
N MET A 48 -10.09 1.71 -8.18
CA MET A 48 -10.13 0.35 -7.67
C MET A 48 -8.75 -0.31 -7.85
N PRO A 49 -8.01 -0.61 -6.78
CA PRO A 49 -6.74 -1.31 -6.91
C PRO A 49 -6.95 -2.74 -7.43
N ARG A 50 -5.94 -3.29 -8.10
CA ARG A 50 -5.96 -4.68 -8.58
C ARG A 50 -5.73 -5.67 -7.44
N ALA A 51 -4.85 -5.31 -6.52
CA ALA A 51 -4.66 -6.04 -5.26
C ALA A 51 -4.21 -5.08 -4.16
N VAL A 52 -4.46 -5.48 -2.92
CA VAL A 52 -4.00 -4.80 -1.71
C VAL A 52 -3.00 -5.71 -1.00
N VAL A 53 -1.84 -5.16 -0.66
CA VAL A 53 -0.76 -5.84 0.06
C VAL A 53 -0.56 -5.15 1.41
N THR A 54 -0.76 -5.86 2.51
CA THR A 54 -0.46 -5.34 3.84
C THR A 54 0.97 -5.71 4.21
N ALA A 55 1.90 -4.76 4.09
CA ALA A 55 3.30 -4.99 4.43
C ALA A 55 3.51 -5.00 5.95
N ASP A 56 4.38 -5.88 6.43
CA ASP A 56 4.66 -6.09 7.86
C ASP A 56 5.90 -5.33 8.35
N ASN A 57 6.90 -5.23 7.49
CA ASN A 57 8.19 -4.65 7.84
C ASN A 57 8.93 -4.09 6.62
N ALA A 58 10.04 -3.40 6.87
CA ALA A 58 10.85 -2.78 5.82
C ALA A 58 11.47 -3.79 4.83
N ALA A 59 11.76 -5.01 5.27
CA ALA A 59 12.29 -6.05 4.40
C ALA A 59 11.24 -6.50 3.37
N GLU A 60 9.98 -6.62 3.79
CA GLU A 60 8.87 -6.91 2.87
C GLU A 60 8.62 -5.74 1.91
N VAL A 61 8.65 -4.49 2.39
CA VAL A 61 8.54 -3.32 1.51
C VAL A 61 9.61 -3.36 0.42
N ARG A 62 10.85 -3.67 0.78
CA ARG A 62 11.94 -3.83 -0.20
C ARG A 62 11.65 -4.94 -1.21
N ALA A 63 11.16 -6.11 -0.75
CA ALA A 63 10.82 -7.23 -1.61
C ALA A 63 9.68 -6.88 -2.57
N ILE A 64 8.63 -6.22 -2.07
CA ILE A 64 7.50 -5.73 -2.88
C ILE A 64 8.00 -4.75 -3.95
N MET A 65 8.83 -3.78 -3.59
CA MET A 65 9.37 -2.79 -4.52
C MET A 65 10.27 -3.45 -5.59
N THR A 66 11.10 -4.41 -5.19
CA THR A 66 11.96 -5.17 -6.12
C THR A 66 11.11 -5.94 -7.13
N GLU A 67 10.09 -6.65 -6.67
CA GLU A 67 9.22 -7.43 -7.53
C GLU A 67 8.39 -6.53 -8.46
N ALA A 68 7.85 -5.44 -7.93
CA ALA A 68 7.11 -4.46 -8.72
C ALA A 68 7.98 -3.85 -9.83
N SER A 69 9.22 -3.49 -9.52
CA SER A 69 10.18 -2.98 -10.51
C SER A 69 10.50 -4.02 -11.58
N ARG A 70 10.77 -5.27 -11.18
CA ARG A 70 11.05 -6.38 -12.10
C ARG A 70 9.89 -6.65 -13.06
N ALA A 71 8.67 -6.58 -12.55
CA ALA A 71 7.44 -6.84 -13.31
C ALA A 71 6.87 -5.59 -14.01
N HIS A 72 7.50 -4.41 -13.84
CA HIS A 72 7.03 -3.12 -14.33
C HIS A 72 5.59 -2.79 -13.86
N ILE A 73 5.27 -3.12 -12.60
CA ILE A 73 3.96 -2.88 -12.00
C ILE A 73 4.01 -1.64 -11.10
N PRO A 74 3.16 -0.63 -11.32
CA PRO A 74 3.06 0.53 -10.44
C PRO A 74 2.60 0.14 -9.04
N VAL A 75 3.21 0.78 -8.03
CA VAL A 75 2.88 0.58 -6.61
C VAL A 75 2.57 1.93 -5.96
N THR A 76 1.52 1.96 -5.17
CA THR A 76 1.14 3.12 -4.36
C THR A 76 1.09 2.71 -2.89
N PHE A 77 1.72 3.50 -2.03
CA PHE A 77 1.66 3.30 -0.58
C PHE A 77 0.49 4.06 0.03
N ARG A 78 -0.14 3.42 1.03
CA ARG A 78 -1.25 4.00 1.79
C ARG A 78 -1.09 3.75 3.28
N SER A 79 -1.32 4.76 4.09
CA SER A 79 -1.52 4.63 5.52
C SER A 79 -3.00 4.88 5.88
N GLY A 80 -3.34 6.03 6.41
CA GLY A 80 -4.71 6.35 6.83
C GLY A 80 -5.71 6.59 5.68
N GLY A 81 -5.24 6.77 4.45
CA GLY A 81 -6.12 7.09 3.31
C GLY A 81 -6.75 8.48 3.42
N THR A 82 -6.05 9.43 4.03
CA THR A 82 -6.55 10.79 4.28
C THR A 82 -6.01 11.83 3.29
N SER A 83 -5.41 11.40 2.20
CA SER A 83 -4.93 12.28 1.15
C SER A 83 -6.08 13.05 0.50
N LEU A 84 -5.90 14.36 0.33
CA LEU A 84 -6.88 15.24 -0.33
C LEU A 84 -6.67 15.34 -1.85
N SER A 85 -5.56 14.82 -2.36
CA SER A 85 -5.16 14.96 -3.77
C SER A 85 -4.93 13.61 -4.46
N GLY A 86 -5.40 12.50 -3.89
CA GLY A 86 -5.37 11.17 -4.50
C GLY A 86 -4.04 10.43 -4.42
N GLN A 87 -3.07 10.88 -3.61
CA GLN A 87 -1.76 10.22 -3.53
C GLN A 87 -1.84 8.80 -2.95
N SER A 88 -2.91 8.47 -2.24
CA SER A 88 -3.12 7.14 -1.64
C SER A 88 -4.14 6.28 -2.38
N SER A 89 -4.50 6.65 -3.60
CA SER A 89 -5.38 5.89 -4.50
C SER A 89 -4.59 5.27 -5.64
N SER A 90 -5.01 4.11 -6.12
CA SER A 90 -4.34 3.38 -7.20
C SER A 90 -5.31 2.48 -7.95
N ASP A 91 -5.09 2.34 -9.25
CA ASP A 91 -5.69 1.31 -10.10
C ASP A 91 -4.75 0.10 -10.33
N SER A 92 -3.61 0.08 -9.65
CA SER A 92 -2.62 -0.99 -9.68
C SER A 92 -2.48 -1.65 -8.29
N ILE A 93 -1.27 -1.76 -7.76
CA ILE A 93 -1.03 -2.36 -6.44
C ILE A 93 -1.03 -1.29 -5.36
N LEU A 94 -1.84 -1.51 -4.34
CA LEU A 94 -1.89 -0.67 -3.14
C LEU A 94 -1.19 -1.39 -1.99
N VAL A 95 -0.17 -0.76 -1.40
CA VAL A 95 0.54 -1.28 -0.24
C VAL A 95 0.07 -0.54 1.02
N ASP A 96 -0.64 -1.26 1.88
CA ASP A 96 -1.09 -0.75 3.19
C ASP A 96 0.04 -0.87 4.22
N THR A 97 0.45 0.27 4.77
CA THR A 97 1.45 0.37 5.84
C THR A 97 0.85 0.73 7.19
N ARG A 98 -0.46 1.00 7.27
CA ARG A 98 -1.12 1.46 8.50
C ARG A 98 -1.09 0.44 9.61
N ARG A 99 -1.22 -0.84 9.27
CA ARG A 99 -1.46 -1.89 10.26
C ARG A 99 -0.23 -2.21 11.10
N HIS A 100 0.94 -2.31 10.47
CA HIS A 100 2.15 -2.84 11.09
C HIS A 100 3.22 -1.77 11.35
N PHE A 101 3.28 -0.71 10.56
CA PHE A 101 4.27 0.38 10.70
C PHE A 101 3.78 1.43 11.70
N ARG A 102 3.85 1.11 13.01
CA ARG A 102 3.30 1.96 14.08
C ARG A 102 4.31 2.33 15.16
N HIS A 103 5.59 2.05 14.95
CA HIS A 103 6.62 2.36 15.92
C HIS A 103 6.81 3.86 16.09
N ILE A 104 7.02 4.28 17.35
CA ILE A 104 7.28 5.66 17.77
C ILE A 104 8.51 5.63 18.65
N GLU A 105 9.54 6.40 18.31
CA GLU A 105 10.78 6.54 19.05
C GLU A 105 11.01 8.00 19.42
N VAL A 106 11.09 8.30 20.70
CA VAL A 106 11.38 9.65 21.20
C VAL A 106 12.89 9.86 21.22
N LEU A 107 13.35 10.97 20.64
CA LEU A 107 14.75 11.35 20.51
C LEU A 107 15.02 12.69 21.19
N ASP A 108 16.28 12.92 21.59
CA ASP A 108 16.79 14.20 22.10
C ASP A 108 15.93 14.79 23.24
N ASP A 109 15.62 13.97 24.24
CA ASP A 109 14.80 14.37 25.39
C ASP A 109 13.45 15.00 24.99
N GLY A 110 12.78 14.43 24.00
CA GLY A 110 11.47 14.86 23.55
C GLY A 110 11.48 15.99 22.51
N ARG A 111 12.65 16.45 22.07
CA ARG A 111 12.74 17.49 21.04
C ARG A 111 12.51 16.99 19.62
N ARG A 112 12.68 15.70 19.40
CA ARG A 112 12.41 15.03 18.12
C ARG A 112 11.73 13.70 18.37
N VAL A 113 10.97 13.25 17.38
CA VAL A 113 10.37 11.93 17.38
C VAL A 113 10.55 11.30 15.99
N ARG A 114 10.90 10.02 15.98
CA ARG A 114 10.89 9.20 14.77
C ARG A 114 9.63 8.35 14.80
N VAL A 115 8.83 8.44 13.75
CA VAL A 115 7.55 7.72 13.67
C VAL A 115 7.46 6.95 12.35
N GLU A 116 6.86 5.78 12.41
CA GLU A 116 6.48 5.02 11.24
C GLU A 116 5.13 5.53 10.69
N PRO A 117 4.84 5.33 9.37
CA PRO A 117 3.71 5.96 8.69
C PRO A 117 2.33 5.53 9.18
N GLY A 118 2.21 4.44 9.93
CA GLY A 118 0.96 3.99 10.54
C GLY A 118 0.66 4.62 11.91
N ALA A 119 1.62 5.35 12.50
CA ALA A 119 1.39 6.07 13.74
C ALA A 119 0.53 7.32 13.51
N THR A 120 -0.32 7.65 14.47
CA THR A 120 -1.16 8.84 14.44
C THR A 120 -0.57 9.95 15.29
N VAL A 121 -0.88 11.22 14.96
CA VAL A 121 -0.48 12.39 15.76
C VAL A 121 -0.97 12.25 17.21
N ARG A 122 -2.17 11.71 17.41
CA ARG A 122 -2.69 11.44 18.77
C ARG A 122 -1.78 10.51 19.56
N GLN A 123 -1.26 9.45 18.95
CA GLN A 123 -0.35 8.50 19.62
C GLN A 123 1.01 9.14 19.95
N VAL A 124 1.48 10.04 19.10
CA VAL A 124 2.74 10.77 19.34
C VAL A 124 2.60 11.74 20.52
N ASN A 125 1.42 12.32 20.73
CA ASN A 125 1.15 13.32 21.78
C ASN A 125 0.67 12.70 23.12
N MET A 126 0.61 11.38 23.24
CA MET A 126 0.27 10.68 24.49
C MET A 126 1.52 10.38 25.33
#